data_c8a56b43b6a29e7a24c1095a0bfec65f
#
_entry.id   c8a56b43b6a29e7a24c1095a0bfec65f
#
_cell.length_a   1.000
_cell.length_b   1.000
_cell.length_c   1.000
_cell.angle_alpha   90.00
_cell.angle_beta   90.00
_cell.angle_gamma   90.00
#
_symmetry.space_group_name_H-M   'P 1'
#
loop_
_entity.id
_entity.type
_entity.pdbx_description
1 polymer ?
#
loop_
_entity_poly.entity_id
_entity_poly.type
_entity_poly.pdbx_seq_one_letter_code
_entity_poly.pdbx_strand_id
1 'polypeptide(L)'
;MKKILGLSALSLLAVSSLFFVMTRAGAQQIGEVSTVFKLLSPNDKIAVDAYDDPKVAGVTCYVSRAKTGGYKGALGLAEDKSEASIACRQTGPIAFTKPLEAQEEVLTERISLVFKKLRVVRMVDVPRNTLVYLTYSDRLIEGSPQNSVTAVPVDRANKIPLK
;
A
#
# COMPACT_ATOMS: atom_id res chain seq x y z
N MET A 1 -37.92 -27.30 60.64
CA MET A 1 -37.54 -25.99 60.09
C MET A 1 -36.09 -26.05 59.68
N LYS A 2 -35.81 -26.33 58.41
CA LYS A 2 -34.45 -26.37 57.84
C LYS A 2 -34.44 -25.52 56.60
N LYS A 3 -33.68 -24.42 56.64
CA LYS A 3 -33.45 -23.54 55.51
C LYS A 3 -32.32 -24.12 54.67
N ILE A 4 -32.60 -24.36 53.38
CA ILE A 4 -31.61 -24.78 52.37
C ILE A 4 -31.15 -23.54 51.67
N LEU A 5 -29.84 -23.21 51.83
CA LEU A 5 -29.15 -22.18 51.05
C LEU A 5 -28.81 -22.77 49.69
N GLY A 6 -29.38 -22.18 48.65
CA GLY A 6 -28.97 -22.45 47.27
C GLY A 6 -27.73 -21.63 46.87
N LEU A 7 -26.66 -22.32 46.55
CA LEU A 7 -25.44 -21.74 45.98
C LEU A 7 -25.61 -21.64 44.47
N SER A 8 -25.83 -20.44 43.96
CA SER A 8 -25.84 -20.19 42.50
C SER A 8 -24.41 -20.01 42.02
N ALA A 9 -23.90 -20.98 41.29
CA ALA A 9 -22.64 -20.89 40.61
C ALA A 9 -22.78 -19.98 39.37
N LEU A 10 -22.19 -18.79 39.45
CA LEU A 10 -22.09 -17.83 38.34
C LEU A 10 -20.89 -18.25 37.47
N SER A 11 -21.16 -18.97 36.39
CA SER A 11 -20.14 -19.32 35.40
C SER A 11 -19.82 -18.09 34.55
N LEU A 12 -18.66 -17.47 34.79
CA LEU A 12 -18.06 -16.47 33.93
C LEU A 12 -17.60 -17.15 32.62
N LEU A 13 -18.37 -17.01 31.58
CA LEU A 13 -17.92 -17.26 30.20
C LEU A 13 -16.97 -16.15 29.78
N ALA A 14 -15.67 -16.41 29.85
CA ALA A 14 -14.65 -15.56 29.24
C ALA A 14 -14.74 -15.70 27.72
N VAL A 15 -15.42 -14.77 27.06
CA VAL A 15 -15.42 -14.63 25.62
C VAL A 15 -14.09 -14.00 25.23
N SER A 16 -13.12 -14.84 24.90
CA SER A 16 -11.85 -14.43 24.30
C SER A 16 -12.12 -13.97 22.86
N SER A 17 -12.38 -12.68 22.69
CA SER A 17 -12.49 -12.06 21.38
C SER A 17 -11.11 -12.07 20.72
N LEU A 18 -10.87 -13.06 19.87
CA LEU A 18 -9.73 -13.10 18.99
C LEU A 18 -9.91 -11.95 17.96
N PHE A 19 -9.35 -10.80 18.27
CA PHE A 19 -9.23 -9.72 17.28
C PHE A 19 -8.28 -10.18 16.18
N PHE A 20 -8.86 -10.72 15.12
CA PHE A 20 -8.17 -10.95 13.87
C PHE A 20 -7.90 -9.57 13.27
N VAL A 21 -6.72 -9.02 13.53
CA VAL A 21 -6.25 -7.81 12.86
C VAL A 21 -6.04 -8.19 11.40
N MET A 22 -7.07 -7.99 10.58
CA MET A 22 -6.90 -7.95 9.13
C MET A 22 -6.01 -6.73 8.84
N THR A 23 -4.73 -6.95 8.71
CA THR A 23 -3.82 -5.98 8.09
C THR A 23 -4.28 -5.84 6.64
N ARG A 24 -5.12 -4.83 6.38
CA ARG A 24 -5.30 -4.34 5.02
C ARG A 24 -3.92 -3.94 4.55
N ALA A 25 -3.49 -4.46 3.40
CA ALA A 25 -2.32 -3.97 2.68
C ALA A 25 -2.60 -2.49 2.33
N GLY A 26 -2.29 -1.62 3.26
CA GLY A 26 -2.44 -0.17 3.16
C GLY A 26 -1.05 0.44 3.11
N ALA A 27 -0.95 1.59 2.46
CA ALA A 27 0.26 2.39 2.49
C ALA A 27 0.65 2.71 3.94
N GLN A 28 1.90 2.43 4.29
CA GLN A 28 2.50 2.89 5.53
C GLN A 28 3.42 4.06 5.22
N GLN A 29 3.11 5.26 5.70
CA GLN A 29 4.02 6.38 5.55
C GLN A 29 5.28 6.13 6.36
N ILE A 30 6.44 6.13 5.67
CA ILE A 30 7.77 5.96 6.28
C ILE A 30 8.31 7.29 6.77
N GLY A 31 8.09 8.34 5.98
CA GLY A 31 8.58 9.67 6.31
C GLY A 31 8.19 10.71 5.28
N GLU A 32 8.54 11.96 5.59
CA GLU A 32 8.31 13.09 4.71
C GLU A 32 9.40 14.15 4.85
N VAL A 33 9.61 14.92 3.79
CA VAL A 33 10.53 16.04 3.77
C VAL A 33 9.77 17.28 3.29
N SER A 34 9.80 18.37 4.10
CA SER A 34 9.25 19.66 3.69
C SER A 34 10.12 20.28 2.58
N THR A 35 9.50 20.78 1.53
CA THR A 35 10.18 21.35 0.37
C THR A 35 10.00 22.85 0.24
N VAL A 36 8.85 23.37 0.63
CA VAL A 36 8.54 24.81 0.59
C VAL A 36 7.97 25.23 1.93
N PHE A 37 8.62 26.22 2.55
CA PHE A 37 8.14 26.80 3.81
C PHE A 37 6.98 27.76 3.54
N LYS A 38 5.90 27.63 4.31
CA LYS A 38 4.72 28.52 4.28
C LYS A 38 4.46 29.02 5.68
N LEU A 39 4.47 30.35 5.89
CA LEU A 39 4.42 30.96 7.20
C LEU A 39 3.11 30.69 7.98
N LEU A 40 1.97 30.58 7.29
CA LEU A 40 0.63 30.48 7.91
C LEU A 40 -0.14 29.22 7.51
N SER A 41 0.51 28.26 6.89
CA SER A 41 -0.17 27.02 6.43
C SER A 41 0.80 25.85 6.37
N PRO A 42 0.32 24.59 6.31
CA PRO A 42 1.18 23.43 6.11
C PRO A 42 2.10 23.57 4.90
N ASN A 43 3.35 23.14 5.04
CA ASN A 43 4.36 23.17 3.98
C ASN A 43 4.05 22.19 2.85
N ASP A 44 4.55 22.50 1.64
CA ASP A 44 4.66 21.48 0.60
C ASP A 44 5.74 20.47 1.00
N LYS A 45 5.53 19.20 0.66
CA LYS A 45 6.38 18.11 1.12
C LYS A 45 6.47 16.98 0.10
N ILE A 46 7.52 16.20 0.21
CA ILE A 46 7.61 14.88 -0.43
C ILE A 46 7.39 13.85 0.66
N ALA A 47 6.40 12.97 0.48
CA ALA A 47 6.16 11.84 1.36
C ALA A 47 6.65 10.55 0.70
N VAL A 48 7.13 9.62 1.53
CA VAL A 48 7.49 8.26 1.12
C VAL A 48 6.61 7.28 1.85
N ASP A 49 5.89 6.50 1.09
CA ASP A 49 4.97 5.47 1.58
C ASP A 49 5.50 4.07 1.17
N ALA A 50 5.39 3.07 2.05
CA ALA A 50 5.73 1.68 1.79
C ALA A 50 4.48 0.84 1.58
N TYR A 51 4.56 -0.12 0.66
CA TYR A 51 3.51 -1.08 0.34
C TYR A 51 4.10 -2.47 0.19
N ASP A 52 3.55 -3.44 0.88
CA ASP A 52 3.89 -4.85 0.66
C ASP A 52 3.01 -5.43 -0.44
N ASP A 53 3.60 -6.26 -1.31
CA ASP A 53 2.82 -6.95 -2.33
C ASP A 53 1.87 -7.96 -1.65
N PRO A 54 0.55 -7.90 -1.89
CA PRO A 54 -0.42 -8.72 -1.19
C PRO A 54 -0.34 -10.22 -1.52
N LYS A 55 0.34 -10.59 -2.62
CA LYS A 55 0.50 -11.98 -3.05
C LYS A 55 1.93 -12.47 -3.04
N VAL A 56 2.90 -11.58 -2.83
CA VAL A 56 4.32 -11.90 -2.83
C VAL A 56 4.96 -11.43 -1.53
N ALA A 57 5.06 -12.32 -0.57
CA ALA A 57 5.76 -12.04 0.67
C ALA A 57 7.24 -11.73 0.40
N GLY A 58 7.83 -10.84 1.21
CA GLY A 58 9.23 -10.43 1.09
C GLY A 58 9.52 -9.44 -0.04
N VAL A 59 8.49 -8.81 -0.62
CA VAL A 59 8.62 -7.70 -1.56
C VAL A 59 7.87 -6.48 -1.03
N THR A 60 8.60 -5.37 -0.88
CA THR A 60 8.06 -4.06 -0.48
C THR A 60 8.36 -3.04 -1.56
N CYS A 61 7.38 -2.25 -1.93
CA CYS A 61 7.49 -1.12 -2.83
C CYS A 61 7.46 0.18 -2.05
N TYR A 62 8.41 1.06 -2.28
CA TYR A 62 8.48 2.41 -1.74
C TYR A 62 8.05 3.38 -2.82
N VAL A 63 7.06 4.19 -2.53
CA VAL A 63 6.54 5.20 -3.46
C VAL A 63 6.75 6.57 -2.87
N SER A 64 7.45 7.43 -3.59
CA SER A 64 7.60 8.84 -3.24
C SER A 64 6.69 9.71 -4.09
N ARG A 65 6.07 10.71 -3.46
CA ARG A 65 5.18 11.65 -4.14
C ARG A 65 5.19 13.02 -3.48
N ALA A 66 5.03 14.06 -4.30
CA ALA A 66 4.81 15.40 -3.81
C ALA A 66 3.40 15.54 -3.24
N LYS A 67 3.28 16.15 -2.07
CA LYS A 67 2.00 16.52 -1.43
C LYS A 67 1.97 18.05 -1.28
N THR A 68 0.96 18.68 -1.84
CA THR A 68 0.76 20.12 -1.74
C THR A 68 0.23 20.47 -0.35
N GLY A 69 0.91 21.40 0.32
CA GLY A 69 0.48 21.94 1.59
C GLY A 69 -0.55 23.06 1.43
N GLY A 70 -0.71 23.86 2.48
CA GLY A 70 -1.68 24.95 2.54
C GLY A 70 -3.09 24.47 2.89
N TYR A 71 -4.03 25.42 2.99
CA TYR A 71 -5.42 25.10 3.34
C TYR A 71 -6.10 24.21 2.30
N LYS A 72 -5.79 24.40 1.02
CA LYS A 72 -6.30 23.54 -0.06
C LYS A 72 -5.78 22.12 0.03
N GLY A 73 -4.49 21.92 0.42
CA GLY A 73 -3.90 20.61 0.65
C GLY A 73 -4.51 19.92 1.87
N ALA A 74 -4.68 20.66 2.97
CA ALA A 74 -5.31 20.13 4.19
C ALA A 74 -6.77 19.69 3.97
N LEU A 75 -7.50 20.35 3.08
CA LEU A 75 -8.86 20.00 2.70
C LEU A 75 -8.92 18.96 1.56
N GLY A 76 -7.77 18.48 1.06
CA GLY A 76 -7.72 17.56 -0.08
C GLY A 76 -8.15 18.19 -1.42
N LEU A 77 -8.30 19.51 -1.48
CA LEU A 77 -8.72 20.27 -2.65
C LEU A 77 -7.54 20.71 -3.54
N ALA A 78 -6.29 20.52 -3.05
CA ALA A 78 -5.12 20.79 -3.84
C ALA A 78 -4.94 19.72 -4.91
N GLU A 79 -4.59 20.15 -6.09
CA GLU A 79 -4.16 19.25 -7.15
C GLU A 79 -2.70 18.86 -6.93
N ASP A 80 -2.47 17.73 -6.25
CA ASP A 80 -1.13 17.19 -6.13
C ASP A 80 -0.61 16.82 -7.52
N LYS A 81 0.68 17.11 -7.75
CA LYS A 81 1.33 16.66 -8.99
C LYS A 81 1.21 15.15 -9.09
N SER A 82 0.79 14.69 -10.25
CA SER A 82 0.55 13.26 -10.50
C SER A 82 1.84 12.43 -10.64
N GLU A 83 2.98 13.04 -10.34
CA GLU A 83 4.28 12.40 -10.43
C GLU A 83 4.54 11.55 -9.19
N ALA A 84 4.75 10.27 -9.40
CA ALA A 84 5.18 9.35 -8.35
C ALA A 84 6.37 8.54 -8.87
N SER A 85 7.34 8.32 -8.00
CA SER A 85 8.46 7.41 -8.26
C SER A 85 8.28 6.16 -7.44
N ILE A 86 8.65 4.99 -7.99
CA ILE A 86 8.56 3.71 -7.30
C ILE A 86 9.90 2.99 -7.26
N ALA A 87 10.19 2.36 -6.11
CA ALA A 87 11.30 1.45 -5.94
C ALA A 87 10.85 0.23 -5.15
N CYS A 88 10.67 -0.92 -5.82
CA CYS A 88 10.38 -2.18 -5.14
C CYS A 88 11.67 -2.93 -4.85
N ARG A 89 11.74 -3.55 -3.67
CA ARG A 89 12.92 -4.29 -3.21
C ARG A 89 12.49 -5.58 -2.53
N GLN A 90 13.36 -6.56 -2.61
CA GLN A 90 13.27 -7.72 -1.74
C GLN A 90 13.64 -7.28 -0.30
N THR A 91 12.71 -7.45 0.62
CA THR A 91 12.85 -7.11 2.04
C THR A 91 12.85 -8.34 2.94
N GLY A 92 12.63 -9.52 2.35
CA GLY A 92 12.64 -10.81 3.04
C GLY A 92 12.67 -11.96 2.04
N PRO A 93 12.59 -13.21 2.50
CA PRO A 93 12.46 -14.36 1.63
C PRO A 93 11.20 -14.23 0.76
N ILE A 94 11.36 -14.38 -0.57
CA ILE A 94 10.24 -14.31 -1.50
C ILE A 94 9.43 -15.60 -1.42
N ALA A 95 8.14 -15.45 -1.10
CA ALA A 95 7.16 -16.54 -1.11
C ALA A 95 5.85 -16.08 -1.78
N PHE A 96 5.25 -16.96 -2.56
CA PHE A 96 4.01 -16.68 -3.28
C PHE A 96 2.84 -17.28 -2.52
N THR A 97 1.86 -16.47 -2.14
CA THR A 97 0.65 -16.93 -1.43
C THR A 97 -0.35 -17.59 -2.37
N LYS A 98 -0.32 -17.22 -3.64
CA LYS A 98 -1.20 -17.73 -4.72
C LYS A 98 -0.48 -17.61 -6.07
N PRO A 99 -0.85 -18.40 -7.09
CA PRO A 99 -0.41 -18.15 -8.46
C PRO A 99 -0.76 -16.73 -8.92
N LEU A 100 0.17 -16.11 -9.62
CA LEU A 100 0.06 -14.73 -10.07
C LEU A 100 -0.58 -14.65 -11.46
N GLU A 101 -1.30 -13.58 -11.72
CA GLU A 101 -1.63 -13.17 -13.09
C GLU A 101 -0.39 -12.60 -13.77
N ALA A 102 -0.30 -12.76 -15.10
CA ALA A 102 0.79 -12.17 -15.89
C ALA A 102 0.87 -10.64 -15.71
N GLN A 103 -0.28 -10.01 -15.47
CA GLN A 103 -0.41 -8.59 -15.14
C GLN A 103 -1.58 -8.40 -14.18
N GLU A 104 -1.35 -7.68 -13.06
CA GLU A 104 -2.34 -7.45 -12.02
C GLU A 104 -2.12 -6.10 -11.33
N GLU A 105 -3.21 -5.36 -11.08
CA GLU A 105 -3.17 -4.20 -10.20
C GLU A 105 -3.07 -4.67 -8.75
N VAL A 106 -1.97 -4.32 -8.08
CA VAL A 106 -1.69 -4.76 -6.70
C VAL A 106 -1.97 -3.69 -5.66
N LEU A 107 -2.06 -2.43 -6.10
CA LEU A 107 -2.39 -1.31 -5.25
C LEU A 107 -3.14 -0.23 -6.03
N THR A 108 -4.16 0.32 -5.39
CA THR A 108 -4.83 1.56 -5.81
C THR A 108 -5.02 2.46 -4.60
N GLU A 109 -4.49 3.66 -4.68
CA GLU A 109 -4.66 4.68 -3.64
C GLU A 109 -5.28 5.95 -4.24
N ARG A 110 -6.27 6.50 -3.53
CA ARG A 110 -6.83 7.80 -3.89
C ARG A 110 -5.88 8.92 -3.43
N ILE A 111 -5.38 9.73 -4.37
CA ILE A 111 -4.46 10.83 -4.11
C ILE A 111 -5.11 12.22 -4.17
N SER A 112 -6.37 12.31 -4.62
CA SER A 112 -7.17 13.54 -4.52
C SER A 112 -8.63 13.22 -4.24
N LEU A 113 -9.37 14.19 -3.66
CA LEU A 113 -10.79 14.03 -3.39
C LEU A 113 -11.62 13.89 -4.68
N VAL A 114 -11.13 14.47 -5.76
CA VAL A 114 -11.99 14.65 -6.93
C VAL A 114 -11.80 13.54 -7.96
N PHE A 115 -10.58 13.10 -8.36
CA PHE A 115 -10.50 12.16 -9.49
C PHE A 115 -9.15 11.45 -9.70
N LYS A 116 -8.10 11.68 -8.89
CA LYS A 116 -6.80 11.04 -9.15
C LYS A 116 -6.58 9.83 -8.27
N LYS A 117 -6.21 8.71 -8.90
CA LYS A 117 -5.78 7.50 -8.22
C LYS A 117 -4.36 7.19 -8.63
N LEU A 118 -3.54 6.86 -7.66
CA LEU A 118 -2.26 6.21 -7.90
C LEU A 118 -2.50 4.71 -8.02
N ARG A 119 -1.96 4.11 -9.07
CA ARG A 119 -2.02 2.66 -9.31
C ARG A 119 -0.64 2.08 -9.35
N VAL A 120 -0.51 0.88 -8.81
CA VAL A 120 0.67 0.04 -8.97
C VAL A 120 0.23 -1.26 -9.62
N VAL A 121 0.81 -1.55 -10.77
CA VAL A 121 0.57 -2.78 -11.54
C VAL A 121 1.81 -3.64 -11.49
N ARG A 122 1.66 -4.90 -11.06
CA ARG A 122 2.68 -5.92 -11.14
C ARG A 122 2.54 -6.66 -12.47
N MET A 123 3.65 -6.85 -13.14
CA MET A 123 3.81 -7.68 -14.34
C MET A 123 4.85 -8.75 -14.07
N VAL A 124 4.76 -9.89 -14.77
CA VAL A 124 5.73 -10.98 -14.63
C VAL A 124 6.54 -11.11 -15.91
N ASP A 125 7.84 -10.83 -15.82
CA ASP A 125 8.81 -11.15 -16.89
C ASP A 125 9.24 -12.62 -16.73
N VAL A 126 8.50 -13.52 -17.36
CA VAL A 126 8.71 -14.97 -17.25
C VAL A 126 10.11 -15.40 -17.69
N PRO A 127 10.66 -14.94 -18.83
CA PRO A 127 11.99 -15.34 -19.27
C PRO A 127 13.10 -14.98 -18.27
N ARG A 128 12.92 -13.89 -17.52
CA ARG A 128 13.92 -13.43 -16.55
C ARG A 128 13.58 -13.80 -15.10
N ASN A 129 12.43 -14.47 -14.88
CA ASN A 129 11.92 -14.79 -13.56
C ASN A 129 11.89 -13.55 -12.64
N THR A 130 11.29 -12.46 -13.13
CA THR A 130 11.38 -11.13 -12.50
C THR A 130 9.98 -10.52 -12.35
N LEU A 131 9.73 -9.94 -11.19
CA LEU A 131 8.55 -9.12 -10.93
C LEU A 131 8.84 -7.69 -11.35
N VAL A 132 7.98 -7.11 -12.19
CA VAL A 132 8.08 -5.74 -12.67
C VAL A 132 6.90 -4.95 -12.13
N TYR A 133 7.16 -3.82 -11.50
CA TYR A 133 6.13 -2.95 -10.93
C TYR A 133 6.13 -1.61 -11.64
N LEU A 134 4.96 -1.25 -12.16
CA LEU A 134 4.70 0.03 -12.81
C LEU A 134 3.77 0.86 -11.94
N THR A 135 4.17 2.07 -11.59
CA THR A 135 3.26 3.05 -10.99
C THR A 135 2.88 4.14 -11.98
N TYR A 136 1.62 4.52 -11.95
CA TYR A 136 1.10 5.64 -12.73
C TYR A 136 -0.14 6.23 -12.01
N SER A 137 -0.52 7.45 -12.39
CA SER A 137 -1.75 8.06 -11.89
C SER A 137 -2.77 8.20 -12.99
N ASP A 138 -4.04 7.92 -12.67
CA ASP A 138 -5.13 8.18 -13.61
C ASP A 138 -5.21 9.68 -13.92
N ARG A 139 -5.28 10.00 -15.20
CA ARG A 139 -5.62 11.35 -15.68
C ARG A 139 -6.99 11.31 -16.33
N LEU A 140 -7.79 12.33 -16.02
CA LEU A 140 -9.07 12.56 -16.69
C LEU A 140 -8.94 13.35 -17.99
N ILE A 141 -7.72 13.82 -18.31
CA ILE A 141 -7.42 14.67 -19.46
C ILE A 141 -6.54 13.89 -20.43
N GLU A 142 -6.63 14.16 -21.72
CA GLU A 142 -5.87 13.52 -22.77
C GLU A 142 -4.36 13.48 -22.53
N GLY A 143 -3.72 12.41 -22.97
CA GLY A 143 -2.29 12.17 -22.89
C GLY A 143 -1.90 11.03 -21.97
N SER A 144 -0.65 10.55 -22.10
CA SER A 144 -0.11 9.49 -21.25
C SER A 144 0.19 10.02 -19.85
N PRO A 145 -0.18 9.29 -18.79
CA PRO A 145 0.15 9.67 -17.43
C PRO A 145 1.65 9.56 -17.15
N GLN A 146 2.14 10.37 -16.21
CA GLN A 146 3.45 10.19 -15.63
C GLN A 146 3.54 8.80 -15.00
N ASN A 147 4.65 8.11 -15.23
CA ASN A 147 4.84 6.75 -14.77
C ASN A 147 6.28 6.50 -14.32
N SER A 148 6.46 5.45 -13.53
CA SER A 148 7.77 4.98 -13.09
C SER A 148 7.73 3.45 -12.98
N VAL A 149 8.86 2.80 -13.30
CA VAL A 149 8.96 1.35 -13.29
C VAL A 149 10.14 0.89 -12.45
N THR A 150 9.99 -0.24 -11.79
CA THR A 150 11.04 -0.93 -11.04
C THR A 150 10.90 -2.44 -11.20
N ALA A 151 11.97 -3.18 -10.93
CA ALA A 151 11.97 -4.63 -11.06
C ALA A 151 12.63 -5.30 -9.85
N VAL A 152 12.08 -6.45 -9.45
CA VAL A 152 12.59 -7.31 -8.39
C VAL A 152 12.87 -8.69 -8.99
N PRO A 153 14.14 -9.05 -9.23
CA PRO A 153 14.48 -10.38 -9.69
C PRO A 153 14.18 -11.41 -8.59
N VAL A 154 13.64 -12.55 -9.00
CA VAL A 154 13.37 -13.69 -8.13
C VAL A 154 14.41 -14.77 -8.43
N ASP A 155 14.92 -15.43 -7.39
CA ASP A 155 15.85 -16.55 -7.58
C ASP A 155 15.26 -17.58 -8.55
N ARG A 156 16.07 -18.03 -9.51
CA ARG A 156 15.63 -19.01 -10.53
C ARG A 156 15.25 -20.36 -9.95
N ALA A 157 15.76 -20.70 -8.75
CA ALA A 157 15.32 -21.87 -8.01
C ALA A 157 13.89 -21.75 -7.48
N ASN A 158 13.40 -20.49 -7.29
CA ASN A 158 12.04 -20.18 -6.87
C ASN A 158 11.25 -19.62 -8.06
N LYS A 159 10.73 -20.49 -8.93
CA LYS A 159 9.98 -20.06 -10.10
C LYS A 159 8.69 -19.33 -9.71
N ILE A 160 8.42 -18.20 -10.36
CA ILE A 160 7.18 -17.45 -10.17
C ILE A 160 6.00 -18.30 -10.68
N PRO A 161 5.04 -18.68 -9.81
CA PRO A 161 3.88 -19.46 -10.23
C PRO A 161 2.88 -18.56 -10.97
N LEU A 162 2.53 -18.92 -12.20
CA LEU A 162 1.51 -18.24 -12.99
C LEU A 162 0.23 -19.07 -13.04
N LYS A 163 -0.91 -18.37 -13.21
CA LYS A 163 -2.20 -18.99 -13.53
C LYS A 163 -2.26 -19.39 -14.99
#